data_11dd219e6ddd3df745be0acf40bb24e8
#
_entry.id   11dd219e6ddd3df745be0acf40bb24e8
#
_cell.length_a   1.000
_cell.length_b   1.000
_cell.length_c   1.000
_cell.angle_alpha   90.00
_cell.angle_beta   90.00
_cell.angle_gamma   90.00
#
_symmetry.space_group_name_H-M   'P 1'
#
loop_
_entity.id
_entity.type
_entity.pdbx_description
1 polymer ?
#
loop_
_entity_poly.entity_id
_entity_poly.type
_entity_poly.pdbx_seq_one_letter_code
_entity_poly.pdbx_strand_id
1 'polypeptide(L)'
;MKKFLLILLNLTLCACQAQTKSTTSTSKKACDVTSEEKTCNTKDDTNTNFNEISFDEAIQYFTQEKSGVLYFGFSSCPWCKEAKPILKKVAKENGIDIQYVKVRDEEKNRLYTDEQKAIIEPYIQDYMSNNDEGVLTLYVPLVLVVKDGKVIDGHEGTLESHDATERKMTNDEKEQLTKIYTKLMSEAN
;
A
#
# COMPACT_ATOMS: atom_id res chain seq x y z
N MET A 1 47.15 -35.26 5.64
CA MET A 1 48.32 -34.53 5.13
C MET A 1 47.81 -33.17 4.69
N LYS A 2 47.92 -32.21 5.59
CA LYS A 2 48.83 -31.02 5.58
C LYS A 2 48.73 -30.25 4.25
N LYS A 3 48.12 -29.04 4.27
CA LYS A 3 48.86 -27.79 4.22
C LYS A 3 47.99 -26.61 4.59
N PHE A 4 48.34 -25.97 5.71
CA PHE A 4 48.06 -24.59 6.08
C PHE A 4 48.64 -23.62 5.04
N LEU A 5 47.94 -22.54 4.74
CA LEU A 5 48.59 -21.30 4.33
C LEU A 5 47.86 -20.10 4.91
N LEU A 6 48.43 -19.58 5.97
CA LEU A 6 48.21 -18.26 6.53
C LEU A 6 48.87 -17.23 5.60
N ILE A 7 48.19 -16.18 5.23
CA ILE A 7 48.82 -14.92 4.82
C ILE A 7 48.17 -13.76 5.58
N LEU A 8 49.06 -13.06 6.24
CA LEU A 8 48.90 -11.91 7.14
C LEU A 8 48.50 -10.62 6.39
N LEU A 9 47.66 -9.85 7.01
CA LEU A 9 47.86 -8.47 7.50
C LEU A 9 48.38 -7.41 6.51
N ASN A 10 47.52 -6.40 6.22
CA ASN A 10 48.03 -5.03 6.13
C ASN A 10 46.92 -4.03 6.53
N LEU A 11 47.14 -3.39 7.68
CA LEU A 11 46.51 -2.15 8.12
C LEU A 11 47.06 -0.99 7.30
N THR A 12 46.22 -0.11 6.84
CA THR A 12 46.57 1.29 6.61
C THR A 12 45.46 2.20 7.15
N LEU A 13 45.76 2.84 8.27
CA LEU A 13 45.10 4.03 8.78
C LEU A 13 45.37 5.20 7.83
N CYS A 14 44.34 5.97 7.49
CA CYS A 14 44.52 7.36 7.15
C CYS A 14 43.44 8.18 7.81
N ALA A 15 43.83 8.90 8.84
CA ALA A 15 43.05 9.92 9.52
C ALA A 15 43.27 11.25 8.79
N CYS A 16 42.20 12.00 8.52
CA CYS A 16 42.29 13.45 8.37
C CYS A 16 41.03 14.09 8.97
N GLN A 17 41.26 14.79 10.08
CA GLN A 17 40.36 15.75 10.70
C GLN A 17 40.43 17.07 9.94
N ALA A 18 39.28 17.73 9.77
CA ALA A 18 39.20 19.18 9.79
C ALA A 18 37.83 19.64 10.26
N GLN A 19 37.81 20.34 11.37
CA GLN A 19 36.72 21.11 11.95
C GLN A 19 36.62 22.47 11.24
N THR A 20 35.39 23.00 11.08
CA THR A 20 35.08 24.42 11.39
C THR A 20 33.56 24.63 11.52
N LYS A 21 33.13 24.98 12.65
CA LYS A 21 32.30 26.05 13.27
C LYS A 21 31.24 26.75 12.41
N SER A 22 30.00 26.61 12.88
CA SER A 22 29.07 27.66 13.38
C SER A 22 28.74 28.86 12.47
N THR A 23 27.45 29.05 12.16
CA THR A 23 26.74 30.28 12.61
C THR A 23 25.22 30.13 12.44
N THR A 24 24.50 30.48 13.49
CA THR A 24 23.07 30.74 13.63
C THR A 24 22.68 31.96 12.78
N SER A 25 21.54 31.90 12.08
CA SER A 25 20.78 33.10 11.75
C SER A 25 19.30 32.82 11.60
N THR A 26 18.54 33.28 12.57
CA THR A 26 17.09 33.43 12.61
C THR A 26 16.68 34.54 11.62
N SER A 27 15.73 34.29 10.73
CA SER A 27 14.98 35.34 10.08
C SER A 27 13.54 34.91 9.82
N LYS A 28 12.65 35.48 10.68
CA LYS A 28 11.21 35.57 10.40
C LYS A 28 11.00 36.53 9.25
N LYS A 29 10.26 36.14 8.22
CA LYS A 29 9.70 37.08 7.25
C LYS A 29 8.22 36.78 7.03
N ALA A 30 7.41 37.77 7.34
CA ALA A 30 5.97 37.81 7.16
C ALA A 30 5.59 37.66 5.69
N CYS A 31 4.53 36.91 5.41
CA CYS A 31 3.90 36.86 4.09
C CYS A 31 2.96 38.06 3.94
N ASP A 32 3.21 38.84 2.95
CA ASP A 32 2.31 39.91 2.48
C ASP A 32 1.37 39.36 1.41
N VAL A 33 0.11 39.79 1.48
CA VAL A 33 -1.01 39.30 0.67
C VAL A 33 -1.12 40.13 -0.60
N THR A 34 -0.86 39.52 -1.74
CA THR A 34 -1.41 40.01 -3.03
C THR A 34 -1.81 38.79 -3.88
N SER A 35 -3.03 38.88 -4.36
CA SER A 35 -3.78 37.96 -5.20
C SER A 35 -3.03 37.54 -6.47
N GLU A 36 -2.79 36.23 -6.62
CA GLU A 36 -2.82 35.50 -7.89
C GLU A 36 -3.02 33.99 -7.58
N GLU A 37 -3.92 33.39 -8.33
CA GLU A 37 -4.39 32.02 -8.26
C GLU A 37 -3.21 31.05 -8.40
N LYS A 38 -2.66 30.59 -7.28
CA LYS A 38 -1.62 29.57 -7.23
C LYS A 38 -2.27 28.28 -6.77
N THR A 39 -2.55 27.41 -7.74
CA THR A 39 -2.85 25.99 -7.51
C THR A 39 -1.95 25.46 -6.39
N CYS A 40 -2.54 25.28 -5.22
CA CYS A 40 -1.89 24.52 -4.16
C CYS A 40 -1.77 23.09 -4.65
N ASN A 41 -0.61 22.73 -5.16
CA ASN A 41 -0.17 21.34 -5.15
C ASN A 41 -0.16 20.92 -3.69
N THR A 42 -1.21 20.25 -3.25
CA THR A 42 -1.17 19.48 -2.03
C THR A 42 -0.05 18.46 -2.18
N LYS A 43 1.10 18.75 -1.59
CA LYS A 43 2.12 17.75 -1.34
C LYS A 43 1.40 16.64 -0.60
N ASP A 44 1.29 15.50 -1.27
CA ASP A 44 0.84 14.25 -0.66
C ASP A 44 1.66 14.06 0.61
N ASP A 45 0.95 13.91 1.72
CA ASP A 45 1.56 13.82 3.06
C ASP A 45 2.39 12.52 3.07
N THR A 46 3.71 12.65 2.89
CA THR A 46 4.68 11.56 2.66
C THR A 46 4.89 10.66 3.89
N ASN A 47 3.98 10.71 4.86
CA ASN A 47 3.92 9.79 5.98
C ASN A 47 2.66 8.91 5.90
N THR A 48 2.41 8.32 4.75
CA THR A 48 1.37 7.33 4.59
C THR A 48 2.02 5.96 4.44
N ASN A 49 1.65 5.08 5.32
CA ASN A 49 2.00 3.66 5.35
C ASN A 49 1.40 2.88 4.15
N PHE A 50 1.44 3.49 2.95
CA PHE A 50 0.98 2.88 1.69
C PHE A 50 2.19 2.72 0.77
N ASN A 51 2.74 1.51 0.73
CA ASN A 51 3.90 1.16 -0.08
C ASN A 51 3.42 0.52 -1.37
N GLU A 52 3.66 1.14 -2.52
CA GLU A 52 3.34 0.52 -3.81
C GLU A 52 4.29 -0.63 -4.09
N ILE A 53 3.73 -1.80 -4.40
CA ILE A 53 4.47 -3.02 -4.76
C ILE A 53 3.94 -3.58 -6.09
N SER A 54 4.77 -4.31 -6.79
CA SER A 54 4.40 -5.04 -8.01
C SER A 54 3.48 -6.23 -7.70
N PHE A 55 2.82 -6.75 -8.73
CA PHE A 55 2.01 -7.96 -8.60
C PHE A 55 2.88 -9.19 -8.26
N ASP A 56 4.12 -9.26 -8.76
CA ASP A 56 5.07 -10.32 -8.42
C ASP A 56 5.49 -10.25 -6.94
N GLU A 57 5.67 -9.05 -6.39
CA GLU A 57 5.93 -8.89 -4.96
C GLU A 57 4.72 -9.29 -4.12
N ALA A 58 3.49 -9.04 -4.60
CA ALA A 58 2.28 -9.52 -3.93
C ALA A 58 2.20 -11.05 -3.92
N ILE A 59 2.55 -11.74 -5.02
CA ILE A 59 2.65 -13.20 -5.09
C ILE A 59 3.62 -13.74 -4.01
N GLN A 60 4.73 -13.04 -3.75
CA GLN A 60 5.70 -13.45 -2.74
C GLN A 60 5.13 -13.48 -1.31
N TYR A 61 4.08 -12.70 -1.01
CA TYR A 61 3.43 -12.78 0.29
C TYR A 61 2.89 -14.17 0.56
N PHE A 62 2.43 -14.86 -0.46
CA PHE A 62 1.88 -16.22 -0.37
C PHE A 62 2.96 -17.29 -0.52
N THR A 63 3.80 -17.18 -1.53
CA THR A 63 4.79 -18.21 -1.90
C THR A 63 6.02 -18.23 -0.99
N GLN A 64 6.29 -17.15 -0.26
CA GLN A 64 7.38 -17.01 0.70
C GLN A 64 6.89 -16.85 2.15
N GLU A 65 5.62 -17.19 2.42
CA GLU A 65 5.01 -17.19 3.75
C GLU A 65 5.17 -15.84 4.51
N LYS A 66 5.07 -14.71 3.78
CA LYS A 66 5.14 -13.38 4.38
C LYS A 66 3.84 -13.02 5.09
N SER A 67 3.93 -12.05 6.01
CA SER A 67 2.77 -11.46 6.70
C SER A 67 2.65 -9.98 6.36
N GLY A 68 1.42 -9.45 6.31
CA GLY A 68 1.12 -8.04 6.06
C GLY A 68 -0.28 -7.81 5.51
N VAL A 69 -0.58 -6.55 5.20
CA VAL A 69 -1.87 -6.16 4.62
C VAL A 69 -1.67 -5.76 3.16
N LEU A 70 -2.34 -6.45 2.26
CA LEU A 70 -2.34 -6.16 0.83
C LEU A 70 -3.61 -5.38 0.46
N TYR A 71 -3.46 -4.35 -0.37
CA TYR A 71 -4.56 -3.62 -0.97
C TYR A 71 -4.42 -3.62 -2.49
N PHE A 72 -5.34 -4.28 -3.18
CA PHE A 72 -5.42 -4.28 -4.63
C PHE A 72 -6.37 -3.19 -5.10
N GLY A 73 -5.93 -2.38 -6.07
CA GLY A 73 -6.72 -1.27 -6.57
C GLY A 73 -6.06 -0.51 -7.71
N PHE A 74 -6.71 0.56 -8.18
CA PHE A 74 -6.13 1.51 -9.14
C PHE A 74 -6.79 2.89 -9.01
N SER A 75 -6.09 3.95 -9.47
CA SER A 75 -6.46 5.35 -9.22
C SER A 75 -7.81 5.77 -9.82
N SER A 76 -8.14 5.28 -11.02
CA SER A 76 -9.37 5.65 -11.71
C SER A 76 -10.60 4.81 -11.34
N CYS A 77 -10.45 3.77 -10.49
CA CYS A 77 -11.56 2.94 -10.00
C CYS A 77 -12.49 3.75 -9.08
N PRO A 78 -13.80 3.85 -9.37
CA PRO A 78 -14.75 4.60 -8.54
C PRO A 78 -14.82 4.10 -7.10
N TRP A 79 -14.95 2.79 -6.90
CA TRP A 79 -14.99 2.17 -5.56
C TRP A 79 -13.68 2.37 -4.80
N CYS A 80 -12.53 2.29 -5.49
CA CYS A 80 -11.22 2.53 -4.88
C CYS A 80 -11.07 3.99 -4.38
N LYS A 81 -11.65 4.97 -5.10
CA LYS A 81 -11.66 6.38 -4.68
C LYS A 81 -12.42 6.61 -3.38
N GLU A 82 -13.45 5.83 -3.14
CA GLU A 82 -14.24 5.89 -1.90
C GLU A 82 -13.58 5.11 -0.76
N ALA A 83 -13.02 3.93 -1.04
CA ALA A 83 -12.46 3.02 -0.04
C ALA A 83 -11.07 3.43 0.46
N LYS A 84 -10.17 3.83 -0.46
CA LYS A 84 -8.76 4.09 -0.16
C LYS A 84 -8.54 5.17 0.92
N PRO A 85 -9.27 6.31 0.95
CA PRO A 85 -9.11 7.31 2.01
C PRO A 85 -9.48 6.77 3.40
N ILE A 86 -10.49 5.91 3.48
CA ILE A 86 -10.93 5.29 4.75
C ILE A 86 -9.87 4.30 5.21
N LEU A 87 -9.39 3.43 4.31
CA LEU A 87 -8.34 2.47 4.60
C LEU A 87 -7.05 3.16 5.07
N LYS A 88 -6.63 4.23 4.39
CA LYS A 88 -5.47 5.03 4.80
C LYS A 88 -5.60 5.57 6.23
N LYS A 89 -6.76 6.11 6.56
CA LYS A 89 -7.03 6.64 7.91
C LYS A 89 -6.92 5.53 8.95
N VAL A 90 -7.61 4.42 8.73
CA VAL A 90 -7.63 3.29 9.68
C VAL A 90 -6.25 2.66 9.83
N ALA A 91 -5.52 2.45 8.74
CA ALA A 91 -4.16 1.92 8.78
C ALA A 91 -3.21 2.81 9.58
N LYS A 92 -3.29 4.14 9.37
CA LYS A 92 -2.50 5.13 10.13
C LYS A 92 -2.83 5.10 11.63
N GLU A 93 -4.11 5.03 11.98
CA GLU A 93 -4.58 4.97 13.38
C GLU A 93 -4.12 3.69 14.10
N ASN A 94 -3.90 2.60 13.36
CA ASN A 94 -3.45 1.32 13.89
C ASN A 94 -1.94 1.07 13.70
N GLY A 95 -1.20 2.01 13.09
CA GLY A 95 0.25 1.86 12.86
C GLY A 95 0.63 0.76 11.86
N ILE A 96 -0.27 0.43 10.91
CA ILE A 96 -0.11 -0.66 9.95
C ILE A 96 0.32 -0.12 8.59
N ASP A 97 1.31 -0.77 8.00
CA ASP A 97 1.75 -0.53 6.62
C ASP A 97 0.90 -1.34 5.64
N ILE A 98 0.36 -0.66 4.64
CA ILE A 98 -0.41 -1.28 3.56
C ILE A 98 0.48 -1.45 2.33
N GLN A 99 0.52 -2.65 1.79
CA GLN A 99 1.19 -2.94 0.53
C GLN A 99 0.17 -2.74 -0.60
N TYR A 100 0.34 -1.66 -1.36
CA TYR A 100 -0.58 -1.30 -2.44
C TYR A 100 -0.17 -1.97 -3.76
N VAL A 101 -1.00 -2.90 -4.21
CA VAL A 101 -0.84 -3.60 -5.48
C VAL A 101 -1.67 -2.90 -6.55
N LYS A 102 -1.03 -2.13 -7.41
CA LYS A 102 -1.68 -1.46 -8.53
C LYS A 102 -2.02 -2.48 -9.61
N VAL A 103 -3.31 -2.71 -9.88
CA VAL A 103 -3.77 -3.74 -10.83
C VAL A 103 -4.05 -3.20 -12.24
N ARG A 104 -4.14 -1.87 -12.40
CA ARG A 104 -4.29 -1.19 -13.70
C ARG A 104 -3.51 0.12 -13.71
N ASP A 105 -3.02 0.51 -14.89
CA ASP A 105 -2.43 1.83 -15.12
C ASP A 105 -3.50 2.95 -15.29
N GLU A 106 -3.06 4.14 -15.64
CA GLU A 106 -3.93 5.30 -15.85
C GLU A 106 -4.81 5.16 -17.11
N GLU A 107 -4.34 4.41 -18.10
CA GLU A 107 -5.05 4.04 -19.32
C GLU A 107 -5.99 2.84 -19.13
N LYS A 108 -6.06 2.29 -17.90
CA LYS A 108 -6.83 1.12 -17.48
C LYS A 108 -6.33 -0.22 -18.06
N ASN A 109 -5.10 -0.27 -18.59
CA ASN A 109 -4.49 -1.53 -18.97
C ASN A 109 -4.19 -2.35 -17.71
N ARG A 110 -4.38 -3.67 -17.80
CA ARG A 110 -4.09 -4.60 -16.70
C ARG A 110 -2.57 -4.70 -16.48
N LEU A 111 -2.14 -4.59 -15.23
CA LEU A 111 -0.73 -4.65 -14.82
C LEU A 111 -0.30 -6.03 -14.29
N TYR A 112 -1.06 -7.05 -14.54
CA TYR A 112 -0.73 -8.45 -14.22
C TYR A 112 -1.19 -9.37 -15.35
N THR A 113 -0.57 -10.55 -15.47
CA THR A 113 -0.88 -11.56 -16.48
C THR A 113 -1.87 -12.60 -15.97
N ASP A 114 -2.39 -13.44 -16.85
CA ASP A 114 -3.27 -14.54 -16.46
C ASP A 114 -2.51 -15.61 -15.68
N GLU A 115 -1.22 -15.81 -15.97
CA GLU A 115 -0.34 -16.71 -15.23
C GLU A 115 -0.11 -16.19 -13.79
N GLN A 116 0.14 -14.91 -13.62
CA GLN A 116 0.27 -14.30 -12.29
C GLN A 116 -1.02 -14.41 -11.49
N LYS A 117 -2.18 -14.18 -12.14
CA LYS A 117 -3.49 -14.38 -11.50
C LYS A 117 -3.66 -15.84 -11.08
N ALA A 118 -3.35 -16.80 -11.96
CA ALA A 118 -3.47 -18.22 -11.65
C ALA A 118 -2.60 -18.68 -10.47
N ILE A 119 -1.44 -18.02 -10.24
CA ILE A 119 -0.58 -18.31 -9.08
C ILE A 119 -1.23 -17.84 -7.77
N ILE A 120 -1.82 -16.63 -7.77
CA ILE A 120 -2.37 -16.04 -6.53
C ILE A 120 -3.80 -16.54 -6.22
N GLU A 121 -4.57 -16.91 -7.24
CA GLU A 121 -5.98 -17.29 -7.13
C GLU A 121 -6.27 -18.35 -6.06
N PRO A 122 -5.50 -19.47 -5.92
CA PRO A 122 -5.75 -20.46 -4.88
C PRO A 122 -5.67 -19.92 -3.44
N TYR A 123 -4.97 -18.82 -3.23
CA TYR A 123 -4.81 -18.20 -1.91
C TYR A 123 -5.91 -17.19 -1.60
N ILE A 124 -6.51 -16.58 -2.62
CA ILE A 124 -7.43 -15.43 -2.47
C ILE A 124 -8.83 -15.69 -3.01
N GLN A 125 -9.12 -16.88 -3.57
CA GLN A 125 -10.39 -17.17 -4.25
C GLN A 125 -11.62 -16.96 -3.37
N ASP A 126 -11.51 -17.14 -2.06
CA ASP A 126 -12.61 -16.92 -1.11
C ASP A 126 -13.01 -15.42 -0.98
N TYR A 127 -12.17 -14.53 -1.51
CA TYR A 127 -12.35 -13.08 -1.56
C TYR A 127 -12.48 -12.57 -2.99
N MET A 128 -12.76 -13.44 -3.94
CA MET A 128 -13.01 -13.10 -5.34
C MET A 128 -14.45 -13.42 -5.69
N SER A 129 -15.02 -12.67 -6.62
CA SER A 129 -16.39 -12.86 -7.09
C SER A 129 -16.41 -13.29 -8.56
N ASN A 130 -17.45 -14.00 -8.96
CA ASN A 130 -17.63 -14.35 -10.36
C ASN A 130 -18.15 -13.14 -11.16
N ASN A 131 -17.65 -12.99 -12.39
CA ASN A 131 -18.24 -12.07 -13.35
C ASN A 131 -19.53 -12.66 -13.97
N ASP A 132 -20.18 -11.91 -14.86
CA ASP A 132 -21.43 -12.29 -15.51
C ASP A 132 -21.31 -13.58 -16.35
N GLU A 133 -20.08 -13.97 -16.72
CA GLU A 133 -19.76 -15.20 -17.45
C GLU A 133 -19.46 -16.38 -16.50
N GLY A 134 -19.52 -16.18 -15.19
CA GLY A 134 -19.21 -17.17 -14.19
C GLY A 134 -17.71 -17.40 -13.97
N VAL A 135 -16.85 -16.48 -14.45
CA VAL A 135 -15.40 -16.56 -14.30
C VAL A 135 -14.96 -15.83 -13.03
N LEU A 136 -14.19 -16.53 -12.19
CA LEU A 136 -13.64 -15.96 -10.96
C LEU A 136 -12.72 -14.78 -11.29
N THR A 137 -13.06 -13.62 -10.76
CA THR A 137 -12.45 -12.34 -11.14
C THR A 137 -11.92 -11.59 -9.91
N LEU A 138 -10.73 -11.01 -10.06
CA LEU A 138 -10.15 -10.11 -9.06
C LEU A 138 -10.81 -8.74 -9.18
N TYR A 139 -11.89 -8.54 -8.44
CA TYR A 139 -12.51 -7.22 -8.31
C TYR A 139 -11.76 -6.36 -7.29
N VAL A 140 -11.90 -5.06 -7.43
CA VAL A 140 -11.21 -4.09 -6.57
C VAL A 140 -12.14 -2.92 -6.19
N PRO A 141 -11.94 -2.32 -4.99
CA PRO A 141 -10.84 -2.53 -4.04
C PRO A 141 -10.92 -3.90 -3.36
N LEU A 142 -9.77 -4.55 -3.14
CA LEU A 142 -9.68 -5.76 -2.33
C LEU A 142 -8.60 -5.55 -1.27
N VAL A 143 -8.96 -5.72 -0.01
CA VAL A 143 -8.05 -5.67 1.15
C VAL A 143 -7.92 -7.06 1.71
N LEU A 144 -6.69 -7.55 1.90
CA LEU A 144 -6.41 -8.87 2.46
C LEU A 144 -5.42 -8.75 3.63
N VAL A 145 -5.72 -9.42 4.73
CA VAL A 145 -4.78 -9.64 5.83
C VAL A 145 -4.13 -10.99 5.62
N VAL A 146 -2.82 -10.98 5.37
CA VAL A 146 -2.02 -12.20 5.14
C VAL A 146 -1.15 -12.45 6.35
N LYS A 147 -1.15 -13.69 6.85
CA LYS A 147 -0.29 -14.17 7.93
C LYS A 147 0.35 -15.50 7.52
N ASP A 148 1.69 -15.53 7.53
CA ASP A 148 2.46 -16.72 7.17
C ASP A 148 2.00 -17.34 5.83
N GLY A 149 1.82 -16.47 4.81
CA GLY A 149 1.40 -16.86 3.47
C GLY A 149 -0.08 -17.22 3.29
N LYS A 150 -0.91 -17.06 4.32
CA LYS A 150 -2.35 -17.39 4.28
C LYS A 150 -3.19 -16.15 4.49
N VAL A 151 -4.26 -16.01 3.72
CA VAL A 151 -5.27 -14.99 4.00
C VAL A 151 -6.04 -15.42 5.23
N ILE A 152 -6.04 -14.57 6.26
CA ILE A 152 -6.78 -14.83 7.51
C ILE A 152 -8.10 -14.03 7.56
N ASP A 153 -8.16 -12.88 6.91
CA ASP A 153 -9.39 -12.10 6.71
C ASP A 153 -9.22 -11.16 5.51
N GLY A 154 -10.32 -10.65 4.95
CA GLY A 154 -10.30 -9.72 3.82
C GLY A 154 -11.65 -9.09 3.54
N HIS A 155 -11.65 -8.10 2.64
CA HIS A 155 -12.88 -7.42 2.20
C HIS A 155 -12.74 -6.96 0.74
N GLU A 156 -13.70 -7.38 -0.08
CA GLU A 156 -13.85 -6.94 -1.47
C GLU A 156 -14.87 -5.80 -1.56
N GLY A 157 -14.59 -4.81 -2.40
CA GLY A 157 -15.50 -3.71 -2.68
C GLY A 157 -15.57 -2.65 -1.58
N THR A 158 -16.70 -1.98 -1.51
CA THR A 158 -17.10 -1.04 -0.46
C THR A 158 -18.15 -1.69 0.44
N LEU A 159 -19.43 -1.47 0.16
CA LEU A 159 -20.56 -2.14 0.79
C LEU A 159 -21.47 -2.68 -0.31
N GLU A 160 -22.17 -3.77 -0.03
CA GLU A 160 -23.11 -4.39 -0.98
C GLU A 160 -24.21 -3.41 -1.45
N SER A 161 -24.63 -2.49 -0.58
CA SER A 161 -25.63 -1.45 -0.88
C SER A 161 -25.11 -0.27 -1.71
N HIS A 162 -23.78 -0.21 -1.99
CA HIS A 162 -23.16 0.96 -2.59
C HIS A 162 -22.65 0.70 -4.01
N ASP A 163 -23.24 1.41 -4.97
CA ASP A 163 -22.71 1.51 -6.33
C ASP A 163 -21.98 2.85 -6.53
N ALA A 164 -20.66 2.79 -6.65
CA ALA A 164 -19.80 3.95 -6.82
C ALA A 164 -19.91 4.60 -8.21
N THR A 165 -20.58 3.97 -9.17
CA THR A 165 -20.89 4.57 -10.49
C THR A 165 -22.11 5.47 -10.42
N GLU A 166 -23.03 5.22 -9.50
CA GLU A 166 -24.26 5.98 -9.34
C GLU A 166 -24.13 7.11 -8.32
N ARG A 167 -23.43 6.87 -7.21
CA ARG A 167 -23.33 7.83 -6.11
C ARG A 167 -22.10 7.61 -5.23
N LYS A 168 -21.80 8.60 -4.40
CA LYS A 168 -20.83 8.46 -3.30
C LYS A 168 -21.44 7.77 -2.10
N MET A 169 -20.60 7.12 -1.28
CA MET A 169 -21.04 6.59 0.01
C MET A 169 -21.60 7.67 0.91
N THR A 170 -22.70 7.36 1.60
CA THR A 170 -23.23 8.14 2.71
C THR A 170 -22.27 8.11 3.90
N ASN A 171 -22.53 8.95 4.91
CA ASN A 171 -21.71 8.94 6.13
C ASN A 171 -21.86 7.62 6.90
N ASP A 172 -23.06 7.05 6.94
CA ASP A 172 -23.32 5.76 7.61
C ASP A 172 -22.59 4.61 6.91
N GLU A 173 -22.56 4.61 5.58
CA GLU A 173 -21.79 3.63 4.80
C GLU A 173 -20.29 3.77 5.02
N LYS A 174 -19.77 4.99 5.07
CA LYS A 174 -18.36 5.24 5.41
C LYS A 174 -18.03 4.77 6.82
N GLU A 175 -18.93 4.96 7.77
CA GLU A 175 -18.75 4.46 9.14
C GLU A 175 -18.75 2.92 9.18
N GLN A 176 -19.65 2.27 8.42
CA GLN A 176 -19.66 0.81 8.31
C GLN A 176 -18.36 0.27 7.70
N LEU A 177 -17.89 0.85 6.59
CA LEU A 177 -16.64 0.46 5.97
C LEU A 177 -15.43 0.73 6.89
N THR A 178 -15.48 1.82 7.67
CA THR A 178 -14.46 2.10 8.70
C THR A 178 -14.40 0.98 9.74
N LYS A 179 -15.55 0.49 10.23
CA LYS A 179 -15.63 -0.62 11.19
C LYS A 179 -15.05 -1.91 10.60
N ILE A 180 -15.36 -2.21 9.33
CA ILE A 180 -14.80 -3.36 8.61
C ILE A 180 -13.27 -3.27 8.57
N TYR A 181 -12.73 -2.15 8.11
CA TYR A 181 -11.27 -1.99 8.03
C TYR A 181 -10.59 -1.96 9.39
N THR A 182 -11.26 -1.41 10.42
CA THR A 182 -10.73 -1.45 11.80
C THR A 182 -10.61 -2.90 12.29
N LYS A 183 -11.61 -3.75 12.01
CA LYS A 183 -11.54 -5.17 12.32
C LYS A 183 -10.36 -5.83 11.61
N LEU A 184 -10.21 -5.65 10.29
CA LEU A 184 -9.10 -6.20 9.52
C LEU A 184 -7.74 -5.77 10.09
N MET A 185 -7.58 -4.48 10.45
CA MET A 185 -6.31 -4.02 11.02
C MET A 185 -6.04 -4.60 12.41
N SER A 186 -7.07 -4.92 13.19
CA SER A 186 -6.88 -5.57 14.50
C SER A 186 -6.38 -7.01 14.38
N GLU A 187 -6.65 -7.69 13.27
CA GLU A 187 -6.18 -9.05 12.99
C GLU A 187 -4.76 -9.09 12.39
N ALA A 188 -4.33 -7.96 11.83
CA ALA A 188 -3.00 -7.80 11.25
C ALA A 188 -1.88 -7.59 12.31
N ASN A 189 -2.25 -7.29 13.55
CA ASN A 189 -1.33 -7.04 14.69
C ASN A 189 -0.97 -8.35 15.48
#